data_611725544df87ee283855c33ebf9c214
#
_entry.id   611725544df87ee283855c33ebf9c214
#
_cell.length_a   1.000
_cell.length_b   1.000
_cell.length_c   1.000
_cell.angle_alpha   90.00
_cell.angle_beta   90.00
_cell.angle_gamma   90.00
#
_symmetry.space_group_name_H-M   'P 1'
#
loop_
_entity.id
_entity.type
_entity.pdbx_description
1 polymer ?
#
loop_
_entity_poly.entity_id
_entity_poly.type
_entity_poly.pdbx_seq_one_letter_code
_entity_poly.pdbx_strand_id
1 'polypeptide(L)'
;ERKNEGIVVSVSDGIVRIHGMGDVMYGEVIEFENGTKGMALNLEQDSVGAVVLGDYLEIIEGQKAVCTGQVLEVPVGEALLGRVVNTLGTPIDGKGEIKADQSMPVEVVAPGVIARQSVDQPVQIGLKAVDAMVPIGRGQRELIIGDRQTGKTAVAVDAIINQKGTGIKCIYVAIGQKQSTVANVVRKLEEYGAMEHTIVVSATAADPAPMQYLSAYAGCTMGEYFRDRGEDALIVYDDLSKQAVAYRQVSLLLKRPPGREAYPGDVFYLHSRLLERAARVNADYVEQVTGGKVKGKTGSLTALPIIETQAGDVSAFVPTNVI
;
A
#
# COMPACT_ATOMS: atom_id res chain seq x y z
N GLU A 1 -9.83 -23.31 24.31
CA GLU A 1 -8.99 -22.15 23.95
C GLU A 1 -9.69 -20.90 24.48
N ARG A 2 -9.04 -20.17 25.40
CA ARG A 2 -9.52 -18.85 25.82
C ARG A 2 -9.34 -17.91 24.65
N LYS A 3 -10.45 -17.50 24.03
CA LYS A 3 -10.42 -16.41 23.05
C LYS A 3 -9.96 -15.14 23.78
N ASN A 4 -8.96 -14.46 23.24
CA ASN A 4 -8.50 -13.18 23.76
C ASN A 4 -9.55 -12.12 23.39
N GLU A 5 -10.42 -11.81 24.34
CA GLU A 5 -11.58 -10.95 24.15
C GLU A 5 -11.40 -9.63 24.90
N GLY A 6 -11.98 -8.59 24.38
CA GLY A 6 -12.05 -7.28 25.01
C GLY A 6 -13.41 -6.62 24.81
N ILE A 7 -13.58 -5.49 25.45
CA ILE A 7 -14.82 -4.69 25.39
C ILE A 7 -14.49 -3.30 24.86
N VAL A 8 -15.26 -2.85 23.89
CA VAL A 8 -15.15 -1.49 23.34
C VAL A 8 -15.54 -0.47 24.41
N VAL A 9 -14.61 0.41 24.74
CA VAL A 9 -14.82 1.47 25.76
C VAL A 9 -15.01 2.85 25.17
N SER A 10 -14.54 3.08 23.93
CA SER A 10 -14.80 4.33 23.20
C SER A 10 -14.66 4.14 21.71
N VAL A 11 -15.41 4.92 20.96
CA VAL A 11 -15.35 4.99 19.50
C VAL A 11 -15.26 6.47 19.08
N SER A 12 -14.27 6.81 18.27
CA SER A 12 -14.08 8.17 17.78
C SER A 12 -13.43 8.15 16.39
N ASP A 13 -14.15 8.62 15.37
CA ASP A 13 -13.65 8.81 14.00
C ASP A 13 -12.90 7.58 13.41
N GLY A 14 -13.43 6.37 13.65
CA GLY A 14 -12.83 5.13 13.16
C GLY A 14 -11.71 4.58 14.03
N ILE A 15 -11.42 5.22 15.16
CA ILE A 15 -10.53 4.70 16.19
C ILE A 15 -11.36 4.14 17.33
N VAL A 16 -11.06 2.90 17.70
CA VAL A 16 -11.75 2.20 18.78
C VAL A 16 -10.75 1.90 19.89
N ARG A 17 -11.11 2.24 21.11
CA ARG A 17 -10.35 1.86 22.27
C ARG A 17 -11.03 0.64 22.92
N ILE A 18 -10.24 -0.41 23.16
CA ILE A 18 -10.72 -1.69 23.65
C ILE A 18 -10.01 -2.00 24.97
N HIS A 19 -10.80 -2.33 26.00
CA HIS A 19 -10.27 -2.76 27.28
C HIS A 19 -10.17 -4.29 27.33
N GLY A 20 -9.08 -4.80 27.82
CA GLY A 20 -8.73 -6.22 27.79
C GLY A 20 -7.73 -6.53 26.69
N MET A 21 -7.77 -7.72 26.14
CA MET A 21 -6.87 -8.15 25.05
C MET A 21 -5.38 -8.12 25.40
N GLY A 22 -5.00 -8.63 26.58
CA GLY A 22 -3.64 -8.55 27.08
C GLY A 22 -2.56 -9.18 26.16
N ASP A 23 -2.96 -10.13 25.33
CA ASP A 23 -2.05 -10.88 24.44
C ASP A 23 -2.13 -10.46 22.98
N VAL A 24 -2.77 -9.33 22.67
CA VAL A 24 -2.87 -8.83 21.30
C VAL A 24 -1.50 -8.37 20.78
N MET A 25 -1.20 -8.68 19.51
CA MET A 25 0.01 -8.24 18.86
C MET A 25 -0.24 -6.96 18.04
N TYR A 26 0.79 -6.14 17.89
CA TYR A 26 0.76 -4.99 16.96
C TYR A 26 0.45 -5.46 15.53
N GLY A 27 -0.53 -4.82 14.90
CA GLY A 27 -0.95 -5.17 13.53
C GLY A 27 -1.91 -6.37 13.45
N GLU A 28 -2.29 -6.96 14.60
CA GLU A 28 -3.23 -8.07 14.62
C GLU A 28 -4.64 -7.62 14.22
N VAL A 29 -5.32 -8.44 13.43
CA VAL A 29 -6.72 -8.20 13.03
C VAL A 29 -7.63 -8.53 14.21
N ILE A 30 -8.52 -7.60 14.51
CA ILE A 30 -9.55 -7.69 15.53
C ILE A 30 -10.90 -7.81 14.83
N GLU A 31 -11.76 -8.70 15.31
CA GLU A 31 -13.13 -8.84 14.83
C GLU A 31 -14.10 -8.31 15.88
N PHE A 32 -14.96 -7.38 15.45
CA PHE A 32 -16.03 -6.82 16.28
C PHE A 32 -17.30 -7.69 16.17
N GLU A 33 -18.19 -7.54 17.14
CA GLU A 33 -19.43 -8.33 17.25
C GLU A 33 -20.32 -8.22 16.00
N ASN A 34 -20.31 -7.10 15.31
CA ASN A 34 -21.04 -6.90 14.05
C ASN A 34 -20.35 -7.47 12.80
N GLY A 35 -19.23 -8.15 12.95
CA GLY A 35 -18.44 -8.72 11.84
C GLY A 35 -17.47 -7.75 11.19
N THR A 36 -17.45 -6.48 11.58
CA THR A 36 -16.45 -5.51 11.10
C THR A 36 -15.08 -5.86 11.63
N LYS A 37 -14.04 -5.63 10.81
CA LYS A 37 -12.64 -5.89 11.19
C LYS A 37 -11.93 -4.59 11.57
N GLY A 38 -10.99 -4.72 12.48
CA GLY A 38 -10.08 -3.67 12.89
C GLY A 38 -8.64 -4.17 12.94
N MET A 39 -7.71 -3.27 13.20
CA MET A 39 -6.30 -3.60 13.35
C MET A 39 -5.73 -2.89 14.58
N ALA A 40 -5.05 -3.65 15.45
CA ALA A 40 -4.41 -3.13 16.64
C ALA A 40 -3.16 -2.30 16.27
N LEU A 41 -3.14 -1.03 16.64
CA LEU A 41 -2.03 -0.11 16.36
C LEU A 41 -1.40 0.51 17.60
N ASN A 42 -2.08 0.51 18.72
CA ASN A 42 -1.57 1.09 19.96
C ASN A 42 -1.80 0.12 21.11
N LEU A 43 -0.72 -0.42 21.65
CA LEU A 43 -0.77 -1.38 22.76
C LEU A 43 -0.40 -0.66 24.04
N GLU A 44 -1.37 -0.50 24.94
CA GLU A 44 -1.20 0.04 26.29
C GLU A 44 -1.42 -1.06 27.33
N GLN A 45 -1.07 -0.80 28.57
CA GLN A 45 -1.13 -1.81 29.62
C GLN A 45 -2.54 -2.40 29.84
N ASP A 46 -3.56 -1.54 29.80
CA ASP A 46 -4.94 -1.93 30.09
C ASP A 46 -5.89 -1.76 28.90
N SER A 47 -5.41 -1.26 27.78
CA SER A 47 -6.23 -0.97 26.63
C SER A 47 -5.47 -1.12 25.31
N VAL A 48 -6.23 -1.27 24.23
CA VAL A 48 -5.73 -1.35 22.87
C VAL A 48 -6.42 -0.28 22.03
N GLY A 49 -5.64 0.51 21.33
CA GLY A 49 -6.13 1.40 20.28
C GLY A 49 -6.14 0.67 18.94
N ALA A 50 -7.31 0.53 18.34
CA ALA A 50 -7.49 -0.13 17.06
C ALA A 50 -8.10 0.83 16.03
N VAL A 51 -7.71 0.66 14.77
CA VAL A 51 -8.34 1.33 13.63
C VAL A 51 -9.38 0.41 13.02
N VAL A 52 -10.51 0.96 12.60
CA VAL A 52 -11.57 0.19 11.95
C VAL A 52 -11.30 0.14 10.46
N LEU A 53 -11.33 -1.07 9.90
CA LEU A 53 -11.12 -1.33 8.48
C LEU A 53 -12.46 -1.42 7.75
N GLY A 54 -13.22 -0.34 7.75
CA GLY A 54 -14.53 -0.27 7.13
C GLY A 54 -15.44 0.72 7.82
N ASP A 55 -16.76 0.46 7.78
CA ASP A 55 -17.75 1.30 8.42
C ASP A 55 -17.70 1.13 9.95
N TYR A 56 -17.40 2.22 10.65
CA TYR A 56 -17.32 2.23 12.10
C TYR A 56 -18.59 2.74 12.80
N LEU A 57 -19.58 3.17 12.03
CA LEU A 57 -20.83 3.75 12.59
C LEU A 57 -21.67 2.73 13.37
N GLU A 58 -21.52 1.46 13.05
CA GLU A 58 -22.22 0.37 13.73
C GLU A 58 -21.47 -0.17 14.97
N ILE A 59 -20.28 0.33 15.25
CA ILE A 59 -19.50 -0.07 16.43
C ILE A 59 -19.88 0.85 17.57
N ILE A 60 -20.36 0.28 18.65
CA ILE A 60 -20.82 1.00 19.85
C ILE A 60 -20.04 0.54 21.10
N GLU A 61 -20.01 1.41 22.09
CA GLU A 61 -19.46 1.10 23.41
C GLU A 61 -20.17 -0.11 24.03
N GLY A 62 -19.41 -0.96 24.70
CA GLY A 62 -19.90 -2.17 25.34
C GLY A 62 -19.94 -3.41 24.45
N GLN A 63 -19.73 -3.28 23.16
CA GLN A 63 -19.60 -4.44 22.26
C GLN A 63 -18.33 -5.24 22.54
N LYS A 64 -18.39 -6.52 22.24
CA LYS A 64 -17.22 -7.41 22.32
C LYS A 64 -16.36 -7.28 21.07
N ALA A 65 -15.06 -7.42 21.28
CA ALA A 65 -14.07 -7.54 20.24
C ALA A 65 -13.16 -8.73 20.53
N VAL A 66 -12.79 -9.46 19.49
CA VAL A 66 -12.01 -10.70 19.58
C VAL A 66 -10.74 -10.58 18.74
N CYS A 67 -9.61 -10.98 19.34
CA CYS A 67 -8.38 -11.14 18.58
C CYS A 67 -8.44 -12.37 17.68
N THR A 68 -8.04 -12.22 16.43
CA THR A 68 -8.05 -13.33 15.46
C THR A 68 -6.77 -14.16 15.47
N GLY A 69 -5.71 -13.65 16.08
CA GLY A 69 -4.37 -14.25 16.01
C GLY A 69 -3.70 -14.12 14.64
N GLN A 70 -4.25 -13.31 13.74
CA GLN A 70 -3.77 -13.15 12.38
C GLN A 70 -3.45 -11.69 12.09
N VAL A 71 -2.43 -11.46 11.26
CA VAL A 71 -2.12 -10.14 10.71
C VAL A 71 -3.00 -9.86 9.49
N LEU A 72 -3.14 -8.58 9.13
CA LEU A 72 -3.91 -8.19 7.95
C LEU A 72 -3.26 -8.72 6.68
N GLU A 73 -4.06 -9.44 5.89
CA GLU A 73 -3.68 -9.96 4.58
C GLU A 73 -4.59 -9.42 3.49
N VAL A 74 -4.09 -9.39 2.27
CA VAL A 74 -4.86 -9.05 1.07
C VAL A 74 -4.74 -10.13 0.02
N PRO A 75 -5.77 -10.32 -0.84
CA PRO A 75 -5.67 -11.23 -1.96
C PRO A 75 -4.59 -10.75 -2.93
N VAL A 76 -3.88 -11.69 -3.52
CA VAL A 76 -2.82 -11.45 -4.49
C VAL A 76 -2.95 -12.41 -5.66
N GLY A 77 -2.31 -12.12 -6.77
CA GLY A 77 -2.22 -12.99 -7.91
C GLY A 77 -2.77 -12.39 -9.19
N GLU A 78 -2.71 -13.17 -10.26
CA GLU A 78 -3.12 -12.75 -11.59
C GLU A 78 -4.62 -12.46 -11.71
N ALA A 79 -5.45 -13.04 -10.83
CA ALA A 79 -6.88 -12.79 -10.81
C ALA A 79 -7.25 -11.31 -10.55
N LEU A 80 -6.33 -10.52 -9.97
CA LEU A 80 -6.51 -9.11 -9.71
C LEU A 80 -6.18 -8.22 -10.91
N LEU A 81 -5.47 -8.73 -11.91
CA LEU A 81 -5.14 -7.96 -13.11
C LEU A 81 -6.41 -7.54 -13.85
N GLY A 82 -6.45 -6.29 -14.27
CA GLY A 82 -7.62 -5.69 -14.92
C GLY A 82 -8.72 -5.24 -13.95
N ARG A 83 -8.50 -5.35 -12.64
CA ARG A 83 -9.50 -5.06 -11.63
C ARG A 83 -9.15 -3.80 -10.82
N VAL A 84 -10.21 -3.17 -10.33
CA VAL A 84 -10.11 -2.06 -9.37
C VAL A 84 -10.60 -2.56 -8.01
N VAL A 85 -9.72 -2.47 -7.01
CA VAL A 85 -9.98 -2.97 -5.66
C VAL A 85 -9.76 -1.86 -4.63
N ASN A 86 -10.32 -2.05 -3.43
CA ASN A 86 -10.02 -1.20 -2.29
C ASN A 86 -8.76 -1.68 -1.54
N THR A 87 -8.45 -1.05 -0.42
CA THR A 87 -7.29 -1.41 0.42
C THR A 87 -7.31 -2.87 0.91
N LEU A 88 -8.47 -3.45 1.10
CA LEU A 88 -8.61 -4.85 1.54
C LEU A 88 -8.61 -5.85 0.37
N GLY A 89 -8.47 -5.37 -0.86
CA GLY A 89 -8.53 -6.20 -2.06
C GLY A 89 -9.95 -6.56 -2.49
N THR A 90 -10.96 -5.91 -1.91
CA THR A 90 -12.35 -6.09 -2.31
C THR A 90 -12.62 -5.35 -3.62
N PRO A 91 -13.23 -5.99 -4.64
CA PRO A 91 -13.52 -5.33 -5.92
C PRO A 91 -14.54 -4.21 -5.76
N ILE A 92 -14.28 -3.08 -6.42
CA ILE A 92 -15.14 -1.89 -6.42
C ILE A 92 -15.52 -1.44 -7.84
N ASP A 93 -15.21 -2.25 -8.82
CA ASP A 93 -15.45 -1.97 -10.25
C ASP A 93 -16.76 -2.53 -10.80
N GLY A 94 -17.55 -3.21 -9.97
CA GLY A 94 -18.81 -3.81 -10.39
C GLY A 94 -18.69 -5.04 -11.28
N LYS A 95 -17.48 -5.60 -11.44
CA LYS A 95 -17.21 -6.77 -12.31
C LYS A 95 -17.28 -8.12 -11.58
N GLY A 96 -17.89 -8.16 -10.39
CA GLY A 96 -18.07 -9.38 -9.60
C GLY A 96 -16.88 -9.71 -8.70
N GLU A 97 -16.99 -10.83 -8.02
CA GLU A 97 -15.97 -11.31 -7.09
C GLU A 97 -14.65 -11.67 -7.78
N ILE A 98 -13.56 -11.48 -7.08
CA ILE A 98 -12.23 -11.92 -7.50
C ILE A 98 -11.92 -13.23 -6.79
N LYS A 99 -11.71 -14.28 -7.56
CA LYS A 99 -11.28 -15.58 -7.03
C LYS A 99 -9.75 -15.63 -7.00
N ALA A 100 -9.18 -15.09 -5.93
CA ALA A 100 -7.75 -15.16 -5.69
C ALA A 100 -7.39 -16.48 -5.01
N ASP A 101 -6.34 -17.13 -5.48
CA ASP A 101 -5.88 -18.40 -4.93
C ASP A 101 -5.05 -18.23 -3.66
N GLN A 102 -4.57 -17.03 -3.39
CA GLN A 102 -3.62 -16.75 -2.32
C GLN A 102 -3.86 -15.37 -1.69
N SER A 103 -3.58 -15.28 -0.41
CA SER A 103 -3.48 -14.00 0.34
C SER A 103 -2.09 -13.86 0.92
N MET A 104 -1.63 -12.62 1.06
CA MET A 104 -0.32 -12.31 1.66
C MET A 104 -0.44 -11.13 2.64
N PRO A 105 0.41 -11.09 3.69
CA PRO A 105 0.41 -9.97 4.63
C PRO A 105 0.70 -8.62 3.96
N VAL A 106 0.04 -7.57 4.43
CA VAL A 106 0.26 -6.20 3.91
C VAL A 106 1.55 -5.59 4.43
N GLU A 107 1.97 -5.94 5.63
CA GLU A 107 3.24 -5.51 6.19
C GLU A 107 4.20 -6.68 6.29
N VAL A 108 5.29 -6.58 5.52
CA VAL A 108 6.38 -7.57 5.50
C VAL A 108 7.71 -6.85 5.55
N VAL A 109 8.72 -7.55 6.03
CA VAL A 109 10.10 -7.05 6.01
C VAL A 109 10.61 -7.09 4.58
N ALA A 110 11.26 -6.00 4.15
CA ALA A 110 11.88 -5.93 2.83
C ALA A 110 12.98 -6.99 2.66
N PRO A 111 13.25 -7.42 1.41
CA PRO A 111 14.34 -8.35 1.15
C PRO A 111 15.68 -7.83 1.71
N GLY A 112 16.41 -8.71 2.40
CA GLY A 112 17.74 -8.40 2.92
C GLY A 112 18.81 -8.29 1.84
N VAL A 113 20.01 -7.88 2.22
CA VAL A 113 21.13 -7.66 1.28
C VAL A 113 21.45 -8.90 0.45
N ILE A 114 21.42 -10.09 1.05
CA ILE A 114 21.76 -11.35 0.37
C ILE A 114 20.73 -11.71 -0.71
N ALA A 115 19.47 -11.34 -0.51
CA ALA A 115 18.39 -11.61 -1.45
C ALA A 115 18.38 -10.66 -2.67
N ARG A 116 19.07 -9.53 -2.56
CA ARG A 116 19.08 -8.49 -3.59
C ARG A 116 20.09 -8.77 -4.69
N GLN A 117 19.77 -8.29 -5.87
CA GLN A 117 20.65 -8.31 -7.04
C GLN A 117 20.79 -6.88 -7.58
N SER A 118 21.93 -6.61 -8.22
CA SER A 118 22.18 -5.32 -8.88
C SER A 118 21.12 -5.03 -9.93
N VAL A 119 20.74 -3.76 -10.00
CA VAL A 119 19.80 -3.23 -10.98
C VAL A 119 20.58 -2.96 -12.27
N ASP A 120 20.33 -3.76 -13.29
CA ASP A 120 21.06 -3.71 -14.56
C ASP A 120 20.16 -3.80 -15.80
N GLN A 121 18.84 -3.83 -15.60
CA GLN A 121 17.86 -3.87 -16.68
C GLN A 121 16.94 -2.65 -16.61
N PRO A 122 16.76 -1.89 -17.72
CA PRO A 122 15.92 -0.71 -17.72
C PRO A 122 14.43 -1.04 -17.72
N VAL A 123 13.64 -0.11 -17.16
CA VAL A 123 12.21 0.00 -17.39
C VAL A 123 11.98 1.12 -18.37
N GLN A 124 11.39 0.83 -19.52
CA GLN A 124 11.06 1.84 -20.52
C GLN A 124 9.82 2.62 -20.11
N ILE A 125 10.00 3.86 -19.67
CA ILE A 125 8.91 4.73 -19.20
C ILE A 125 8.13 5.33 -20.38
N GLY A 126 8.78 5.48 -21.53
CA GLY A 126 8.20 6.08 -22.72
C GLY A 126 8.41 7.59 -22.83
N LEU A 127 9.11 8.19 -21.87
CA LEU A 127 9.53 9.58 -21.90
C LEU A 127 11.00 9.64 -22.34
N LYS A 128 11.27 10.22 -23.51
CA LYS A 128 12.62 10.29 -24.09
C LYS A 128 13.65 10.87 -23.13
N ALA A 129 13.29 11.93 -22.40
CA ALA A 129 14.18 12.58 -21.46
C ALA A 129 14.56 11.63 -20.28
N VAL A 130 13.63 10.83 -19.82
CA VAL A 130 13.88 9.86 -18.75
C VAL A 130 14.68 8.68 -19.29
N ASP A 131 14.18 8.03 -20.33
CA ASP A 131 14.76 6.78 -20.84
C ASP A 131 16.19 6.97 -21.41
N ALA A 132 16.50 8.15 -21.95
CA ALA A 132 17.79 8.43 -22.54
C ALA A 132 18.81 9.06 -21.58
N MET A 133 18.34 9.84 -20.59
CA MET A 133 19.25 10.66 -19.76
C MET A 133 19.30 10.19 -18.30
N VAL A 134 18.21 9.67 -17.76
CA VAL A 134 18.08 9.22 -16.37
C VAL A 134 17.27 7.92 -16.32
N PRO A 135 17.76 6.85 -16.99
CA PRO A 135 17.00 5.62 -17.11
C PRO A 135 16.68 5.01 -15.75
N ILE A 136 15.47 4.50 -15.63
CA ILE A 136 15.02 3.82 -14.42
C ILE A 136 15.26 2.32 -14.60
N GLY A 137 15.87 1.70 -13.61
CA GLY A 137 16.13 0.26 -13.62
C GLY A 137 15.03 -0.55 -12.93
N ARG A 138 14.90 -1.80 -13.33
CA ARG A 138 13.97 -2.75 -12.70
C ARG A 138 14.41 -3.06 -11.28
N GLY A 139 13.60 -2.66 -10.31
CA GLY A 139 13.89 -2.75 -8.89
C GLY A 139 14.33 -1.43 -8.26
N GLN A 140 14.44 -0.36 -9.03
CA GLN A 140 14.78 0.98 -8.57
C GLN A 140 13.56 1.69 -7.98
N ARG A 141 13.82 2.68 -7.13
CA ARG A 141 12.85 3.68 -6.68
C ARG A 141 13.19 5.00 -7.35
N GLU A 142 12.23 5.61 -8.01
CA GLU A 142 12.40 6.92 -8.65
C GLU A 142 11.27 7.84 -8.23
N LEU A 143 11.62 8.95 -7.59
CA LEU A 143 10.67 9.91 -7.07
C LEU A 143 10.12 10.80 -8.18
N ILE A 144 8.80 10.96 -8.23
CA ILE A 144 8.11 11.95 -9.04
C ILE A 144 7.63 13.05 -8.10
N ILE A 145 8.23 14.23 -8.19
CA ILE A 145 7.97 15.34 -7.27
C ILE A 145 7.59 16.61 -8.03
N GLY A 146 6.65 17.36 -7.51
CA GLY A 146 6.22 18.63 -8.06
C GLY A 146 4.98 19.18 -7.38
N ASP A 147 4.65 20.42 -7.74
CA ASP A 147 3.45 21.08 -7.24
C ASP A 147 2.18 20.46 -7.81
N ARG A 148 1.04 20.85 -7.24
CA ARG A 148 -0.26 20.38 -7.69
C ARG A 148 -0.49 20.65 -9.17
N GLN A 149 -1.04 19.67 -9.89
CA GLN A 149 -1.38 19.77 -11.32
C GLN A 149 -0.18 20.05 -12.26
N THR A 150 1.00 19.59 -11.93
CA THR A 150 2.19 19.72 -12.78
C THR A 150 2.43 18.54 -13.72
N GLY A 151 1.51 17.58 -13.77
CA GLY A 151 1.60 16.41 -14.65
C GLY A 151 2.23 15.16 -14.04
N LYS A 152 2.40 15.10 -12.71
CA LYS A 152 2.97 13.93 -12.01
C LYS A 152 2.22 12.63 -12.30
N THR A 153 0.90 12.67 -12.18
CA THR A 153 0.04 11.51 -12.48
C THR A 153 0.12 11.12 -13.95
N ALA A 154 0.21 12.07 -14.87
CA ALA A 154 0.35 11.79 -16.29
C ALA A 154 1.64 11.02 -16.60
N VAL A 155 2.76 11.40 -16.00
CA VAL A 155 4.04 10.67 -16.12
C VAL A 155 3.89 9.24 -15.64
N ALA A 156 3.28 9.03 -14.49
CA ALA A 156 3.08 7.71 -13.90
C ALA A 156 2.13 6.83 -14.75
N VAL A 157 1.03 7.39 -15.21
CA VAL A 157 0.06 6.67 -16.07
C VAL A 157 0.68 6.32 -17.42
N ASP A 158 1.44 7.20 -18.02
CA ASP A 158 2.16 6.91 -19.28
C ASP A 158 3.21 5.81 -19.08
N ALA A 159 3.90 5.79 -17.94
CA ALA A 159 4.81 4.70 -17.59
C ALA A 159 4.09 3.35 -17.58
N ILE A 160 2.89 3.28 -17.00
CA ILE A 160 2.07 2.06 -16.98
C ILE A 160 1.63 1.67 -18.38
N ILE A 161 1.13 2.61 -19.17
CA ILE A 161 0.67 2.37 -20.55
C ILE A 161 1.81 1.81 -21.41
N ASN A 162 3.01 2.33 -21.25
CA ASN A 162 4.18 1.90 -22.00
C ASN A 162 4.73 0.52 -21.60
N GLN A 163 4.18 -0.11 -20.56
CA GLN A 163 4.51 -1.49 -20.21
C GLN A 163 3.70 -2.54 -21.00
N LYS A 164 2.80 -2.12 -21.85
CA LYS A 164 2.05 -3.05 -22.72
C LYS A 164 3.01 -3.89 -23.57
N GLY A 165 2.89 -5.21 -23.47
CA GLY A 165 3.72 -6.15 -24.21
C GLY A 165 5.12 -6.40 -23.63
N THR A 166 5.50 -5.75 -22.53
CA THR A 166 6.81 -5.97 -21.87
C THR A 166 6.81 -7.13 -20.87
N GLY A 167 5.64 -7.61 -20.47
CA GLY A 167 5.47 -8.59 -19.42
C GLY A 167 5.51 -8.01 -18.01
N ILE A 168 5.77 -6.71 -17.84
CA ILE A 168 5.77 -6.04 -16.54
C ILE A 168 4.33 -5.85 -16.05
N LYS A 169 4.05 -6.34 -14.83
CA LYS A 169 2.76 -6.15 -14.16
C LYS A 169 2.78 -4.81 -13.42
N CYS A 170 1.72 -4.04 -13.56
CA CYS A 170 1.63 -2.71 -12.99
C CYS A 170 0.60 -2.65 -11.86
N ILE A 171 0.91 -1.89 -10.81
CA ILE A 171 -0.01 -1.57 -9.73
C ILE A 171 -0.09 -0.05 -9.62
N TYR A 172 -1.28 0.50 -9.77
CA TYR A 172 -1.55 1.90 -9.53
C TYR A 172 -2.31 2.06 -8.21
N VAL A 173 -1.68 2.69 -7.23
CA VAL A 173 -2.28 2.96 -5.92
C VAL A 173 -2.70 4.41 -5.86
N ALA A 174 -4.02 4.65 -5.87
CA ALA A 174 -4.59 5.97 -5.69
C ALA A 174 -4.89 6.20 -4.21
N ILE A 175 -4.23 7.17 -3.61
CA ILE A 175 -4.32 7.46 -2.17
C ILE A 175 -4.92 8.84 -1.96
N GLY A 176 -6.09 8.90 -1.33
CA GLY A 176 -6.74 10.16 -1.01
C GLY A 176 -7.19 10.99 -2.21
N GLN A 177 -7.27 10.39 -3.39
CA GLN A 177 -7.73 11.04 -4.61
C GLN A 177 -9.26 11.15 -4.64
N LYS A 178 -9.78 12.09 -5.43
CA LYS A 178 -11.21 12.14 -5.72
C LYS A 178 -11.61 10.93 -6.56
N GLN A 179 -12.81 10.40 -6.34
CA GLN A 179 -13.34 9.27 -7.12
C GLN A 179 -13.33 9.56 -8.63
N SER A 180 -13.67 10.78 -9.03
CA SER A 180 -13.64 11.19 -10.44
C SER A 180 -12.23 11.13 -11.05
N THR A 181 -11.21 11.47 -10.29
CA THR A 181 -9.81 11.39 -10.72
C THR A 181 -9.41 9.94 -10.95
N VAL A 182 -9.74 9.05 -10.04
CA VAL A 182 -9.47 7.61 -10.18
C VAL A 182 -10.21 7.02 -11.38
N ALA A 183 -11.47 7.36 -11.56
CA ALA A 183 -12.28 6.93 -12.71
C ALA A 183 -11.66 7.37 -14.04
N ASN A 184 -11.12 8.59 -14.10
CA ASN A 184 -10.43 9.09 -15.30
C ASN A 184 -9.15 8.32 -15.60
N VAL A 185 -8.36 7.99 -14.58
CA VAL A 185 -7.15 7.17 -14.74
C VAL A 185 -7.51 5.76 -15.25
N VAL A 186 -8.49 5.12 -14.65
CA VAL A 186 -8.96 3.78 -15.07
C VAL A 186 -9.41 3.80 -16.52
N ARG A 187 -10.24 4.78 -16.90
CA ARG A 187 -10.72 4.92 -18.27
C ARG A 187 -9.57 5.10 -19.25
N LYS A 188 -8.57 5.93 -18.92
CA LYS A 188 -7.40 6.13 -19.75
C LYS A 188 -6.59 4.85 -19.93
N LEU A 189 -6.40 4.07 -18.84
CA LEU A 189 -5.74 2.77 -18.92
C LEU A 189 -6.52 1.78 -19.80
N GLU A 190 -7.84 1.78 -19.72
CA GLU A 190 -8.69 0.95 -20.56
C GLU A 190 -8.59 1.34 -22.05
N GLU A 191 -8.67 2.63 -22.37
CA GLU A 191 -8.57 3.15 -23.74
C GLU A 191 -7.26 2.73 -24.44
N TYR A 192 -6.16 2.70 -23.70
CA TYR A 192 -4.85 2.30 -24.23
C TYR A 192 -4.57 0.80 -24.08
N GLY A 193 -5.52 0.01 -23.59
CA GLY A 193 -5.35 -1.43 -23.40
C GLY A 193 -4.36 -1.78 -22.30
N ALA A 194 -4.12 -0.88 -21.35
CA ALA A 194 -3.17 -1.08 -20.25
C ALA A 194 -3.79 -1.74 -19.01
N MET A 195 -5.13 -1.76 -18.88
CA MET A 195 -5.78 -2.41 -17.74
C MET A 195 -5.50 -3.91 -17.65
N GLU A 196 -5.28 -4.58 -18.76
CA GLU A 196 -5.03 -6.02 -18.79
C GLU A 196 -3.80 -6.43 -17.95
N HIS A 197 -2.80 -5.56 -17.82
CA HIS A 197 -1.60 -5.80 -17.03
C HIS A 197 -1.53 -4.95 -15.77
N THR A 198 -2.64 -4.35 -15.34
CA THR A 198 -2.66 -3.38 -14.24
C THR A 198 -3.68 -3.78 -13.17
N ILE A 199 -3.27 -3.63 -11.92
CA ILE A 199 -4.15 -3.66 -10.75
C ILE A 199 -4.28 -2.23 -10.24
N VAL A 200 -5.50 -1.75 -10.05
CA VAL A 200 -5.77 -0.44 -9.44
C VAL A 200 -6.25 -0.65 -8.01
N VAL A 201 -5.52 -0.08 -7.06
CA VAL A 201 -5.89 -0.04 -5.63
C VAL A 201 -6.34 1.38 -5.33
N SER A 202 -7.58 1.53 -4.93
CA SER A 202 -8.17 2.84 -4.67
C SER A 202 -8.60 3.00 -3.22
N ALA A 203 -8.05 4.01 -2.56
CA ALA A 203 -8.53 4.54 -1.29
C ALA A 203 -8.77 6.03 -1.47
N THR A 204 -10.02 6.40 -1.70
CA THR A 204 -10.39 7.77 -2.06
C THR A 204 -10.39 8.70 -0.85
N ALA A 205 -10.53 10.00 -1.10
CA ALA A 205 -10.65 11.00 -0.04
C ALA A 205 -11.88 10.79 0.87
N ALA A 206 -12.90 10.06 0.39
CA ALA A 206 -14.08 9.70 1.16
C ALA A 206 -13.89 8.48 2.06
N ASP A 207 -12.85 7.68 1.82
CA ASP A 207 -12.56 6.52 2.63
C ASP A 207 -11.93 6.91 3.98
N PRO A 208 -12.11 6.10 5.03
CA PRO A 208 -11.47 6.35 6.31
C PRO A 208 -9.94 6.45 6.21
N ALA A 209 -9.34 7.29 7.05
CA ALA A 209 -7.88 7.50 7.04
C ALA A 209 -7.06 6.20 7.16
N PRO A 210 -7.44 5.20 7.98
CA PRO A 210 -6.74 3.92 8.02
C PRO A 210 -6.68 3.21 6.66
N MET A 211 -7.77 3.24 5.90
CA MET A 211 -7.83 2.65 4.57
C MET A 211 -6.91 3.38 3.59
N GLN A 212 -6.78 4.69 3.72
CA GLN A 212 -5.91 5.50 2.87
C GLN A 212 -4.44 5.19 3.11
N TYR A 213 -3.97 5.17 4.37
CA TYR A 213 -2.55 4.92 4.61
C TYR A 213 -2.15 3.45 4.35
N LEU A 214 -3.02 2.49 4.61
CA LEU A 214 -2.75 1.07 4.36
C LEU A 214 -2.78 0.70 2.88
N SER A 215 -3.42 1.48 2.03
CA SER A 215 -3.56 1.18 0.60
C SER A 215 -2.21 1.02 -0.10
N ALA A 216 -1.22 1.83 0.26
CA ALA A 216 0.13 1.72 -0.28
C ALA A 216 0.79 0.38 0.05
N TYR A 217 0.63 -0.10 1.27
CA TYR A 217 1.14 -1.41 1.70
C TYR A 217 0.41 -2.56 1.02
N ALA A 218 -0.90 -2.46 0.89
CA ALA A 218 -1.71 -3.44 0.18
C ALA A 218 -1.29 -3.57 -1.29
N GLY A 219 -1.14 -2.44 -1.98
CA GLY A 219 -0.65 -2.42 -3.37
C GLY A 219 0.77 -2.97 -3.50
N CYS A 220 1.65 -2.63 -2.56
CA CYS A 220 3.01 -3.15 -2.50
C CYS A 220 3.03 -4.69 -2.38
N THR A 221 2.20 -5.25 -1.53
CA THR A 221 2.06 -6.70 -1.39
C THR A 221 1.59 -7.36 -2.69
N MET A 222 0.67 -6.75 -3.40
CA MET A 222 0.22 -7.24 -4.71
C MET A 222 1.35 -7.23 -5.75
N GLY A 223 2.21 -6.23 -5.72
CA GLY A 223 3.41 -6.15 -6.57
C GLY A 223 4.49 -7.16 -6.18
N GLU A 224 4.70 -7.37 -4.89
CA GLU A 224 5.67 -8.36 -4.38
C GLU A 224 5.33 -9.80 -4.76
N TYR A 225 4.05 -10.10 -4.93
CA TYR A 225 3.64 -11.42 -5.42
C TYR A 225 4.33 -11.76 -6.75
N PHE A 226 4.35 -10.82 -7.68
CA PHE A 226 5.00 -11.01 -8.98
C PHE A 226 6.52 -11.03 -8.86
N ARG A 227 7.09 -10.11 -8.09
CA ARG A 227 8.53 -10.07 -7.83
C ARG A 227 9.06 -11.40 -7.28
N ASP A 228 8.39 -11.93 -6.26
CA ASP A 228 8.81 -13.14 -5.56
C ASP A 228 8.63 -14.42 -6.39
N ARG A 229 7.92 -14.33 -7.51
CA ARG A 229 7.75 -15.41 -8.49
C ARG A 229 8.66 -15.29 -9.71
N GLY A 230 9.63 -14.39 -9.68
CA GLY A 230 10.57 -14.20 -10.78
C GLY A 230 10.00 -13.39 -11.94
N GLU A 231 9.00 -12.55 -11.69
CA GLU A 231 8.43 -11.61 -12.64
C GLU A 231 8.83 -10.17 -12.29
N ASP A 232 8.58 -9.26 -13.20
CA ASP A 232 8.82 -7.83 -12.99
C ASP A 232 7.52 -7.08 -12.76
N ALA A 233 7.50 -6.22 -11.75
CA ALA A 233 6.37 -5.38 -11.42
C ALA A 233 6.78 -3.90 -11.30
N LEU A 234 5.84 -3.01 -11.59
CA LEU A 234 5.97 -1.57 -11.44
C LEU A 234 4.82 -1.08 -10.57
N ILE A 235 5.12 -0.36 -9.50
CA ILE A 235 4.12 0.23 -8.63
C ILE A 235 4.22 1.74 -8.59
N VAL A 236 3.07 2.40 -8.70
CA VAL A 236 2.92 3.85 -8.56
C VAL A 236 2.14 4.14 -7.30
N TYR A 237 2.67 5.02 -6.45
CA TYR A 237 1.97 5.55 -5.27
C TYR A 237 1.53 6.99 -5.53
N ASP A 238 0.27 7.19 -5.77
CA ASP A 238 -0.27 8.52 -6.10
C ASP A 238 -1.27 9.01 -5.04
N ASP A 239 -0.86 9.71 -4.01
CA ASP A 239 0.52 10.09 -3.70
C ASP A 239 0.86 9.77 -2.23
N LEU A 240 2.14 9.75 -1.91
CA LEU A 240 2.61 9.51 -0.54
C LEU A 240 2.40 10.72 0.40
N SER A 241 2.24 11.91 -0.13
CA SER A 241 1.90 13.09 0.68
C SER A 241 0.53 12.92 1.34
N LYS A 242 -0.46 12.42 0.62
CA LYS A 242 -1.78 12.10 1.15
C LYS A 242 -1.76 10.91 2.11
N GLN A 243 -0.92 9.92 1.84
CA GLN A 243 -0.69 8.82 2.79
C GLN A 243 -0.18 9.34 4.13
N ALA A 244 0.80 10.24 4.11
CA ALA A 244 1.35 10.86 5.33
C ALA A 244 0.29 11.66 6.09
N VAL A 245 -0.56 12.40 5.39
CA VAL A 245 -1.67 13.14 6.01
C VAL A 245 -2.68 12.19 6.68
N ALA A 246 -3.04 11.09 6.02
CA ALA A 246 -3.92 10.07 6.57
C ALA A 246 -3.31 9.42 7.83
N TYR A 247 -2.04 9.09 7.77
CA TYR A 247 -1.32 8.52 8.91
C TYR A 247 -1.20 9.50 10.08
N ARG A 248 -0.97 10.79 9.80
CA ARG A 248 -1.01 11.85 10.81
C ARG A 248 -2.36 11.90 11.52
N GLN A 249 -3.45 11.86 10.76
CA GLN A 249 -4.80 11.83 11.32
C GLN A 249 -5.02 10.64 12.26
N VAL A 250 -4.66 9.44 11.84
CA VAL A 250 -4.74 8.23 12.67
C VAL A 250 -3.90 8.37 13.93
N SER A 251 -2.67 8.88 13.80
CA SER A 251 -1.75 9.02 14.93
C SER A 251 -2.23 10.04 15.96
N LEU A 252 -2.81 11.15 15.52
CA LEU A 252 -3.39 12.16 16.41
C LEU A 252 -4.62 11.60 17.15
N LEU A 253 -5.47 10.84 16.48
CA LEU A 253 -6.62 10.18 17.10
C LEU A 253 -6.21 9.11 18.11
N LEU A 254 -5.09 8.42 17.87
CA LEU A 254 -4.47 7.49 18.82
C LEU A 254 -3.70 8.19 19.95
N LYS A 255 -3.72 9.54 19.98
CA LYS A 255 -3.02 10.36 20.97
C LYS A 255 -1.50 10.16 21.02
N ARG A 256 -0.90 9.83 19.87
CA ARG A 256 0.56 9.81 19.74
C ARG A 256 1.09 11.24 19.74
N PRO A 257 2.25 11.51 20.38
CA PRO A 257 2.79 12.84 20.43
C PRO A 257 3.15 13.37 19.03
N PRO A 258 2.66 14.55 18.65
CA PRO A 258 3.01 15.14 17.36
C PRO A 258 4.43 15.72 17.35
N GLY A 259 5.08 15.59 16.21
CA GLY A 259 6.36 16.22 15.92
C GLY A 259 6.21 17.41 14.97
N ARG A 260 7.19 17.62 14.09
CA ARG A 260 7.20 18.69 13.10
C ARG A 260 5.96 18.60 12.19
N GLU A 261 5.29 19.73 11.96
CA GLU A 261 4.03 19.85 11.18
C GLU A 261 2.92 18.89 11.66
N ALA A 262 2.93 18.59 12.96
CA ALA A 262 2.03 17.65 13.61
C ALA A 262 2.12 16.19 13.11
N TYR A 263 3.13 15.84 12.32
CA TYR A 263 3.39 14.45 11.94
C TYR A 263 3.93 13.65 13.13
N PRO A 264 3.60 12.36 13.24
CA PRO A 264 4.20 11.50 14.26
C PRO A 264 5.69 11.27 13.96
N GLY A 265 6.47 10.96 15.01
CA GLY A 265 7.91 10.77 14.89
C GLY A 265 8.32 9.64 13.93
N ASP A 266 7.45 8.69 13.68
CA ASP A 266 7.70 7.53 12.82
C ASP A 266 7.21 7.69 11.36
N VAL A 267 6.86 8.91 10.92
CA VAL A 267 6.41 9.13 9.54
C VAL A 267 7.52 8.83 8.52
N PHE A 268 8.78 9.06 8.87
CA PHE A 268 9.91 8.62 8.04
C PHE A 268 9.91 7.10 7.88
N TYR A 269 9.70 6.38 8.97
CA TYR A 269 9.63 4.91 8.96
C TYR A 269 8.42 4.40 8.17
N LEU A 270 7.31 5.13 8.16
CA LEU A 270 6.15 4.82 7.31
C LEU A 270 6.56 4.69 5.83
N HIS A 271 7.31 5.66 5.32
CA HIS A 271 7.74 5.67 3.92
C HIS A 271 8.95 4.77 3.66
N SER A 272 9.93 4.74 4.56
CA SER A 272 11.14 3.94 4.36
C SER A 272 10.85 2.44 4.32
N ARG A 273 10.03 1.92 5.25
CA ARG A 273 9.67 0.49 5.24
C ARG A 273 8.82 0.08 4.03
N LEU A 274 8.07 1.02 3.45
CA LEU A 274 7.34 0.80 2.20
C LEU A 274 8.28 0.76 1.01
N LEU A 275 9.12 1.80 0.85
CA LEU A 275 9.96 1.97 -0.32
C LEU A 275 11.12 0.98 -0.37
N GLU A 276 11.62 0.52 0.77
CA GLU A 276 12.63 -0.54 0.83
C GLU A 276 12.15 -1.89 0.25
N ARG A 277 10.86 -2.10 0.16
CA ARG A 277 10.27 -3.29 -0.45
C ARG A 277 10.41 -3.32 -1.97
N ALA A 278 10.63 -2.17 -2.60
CA ALA A 278 11.03 -2.10 -4.00
C ALA A 278 12.47 -2.56 -4.13
N ALA A 279 12.69 -3.64 -4.87
CA ALA A 279 14.00 -4.25 -5.01
C ALA A 279 14.04 -5.15 -6.24
N ARG A 280 15.25 -5.47 -6.69
CA ARG A 280 15.51 -6.63 -7.55
C ARG A 280 16.01 -7.76 -6.68
N VAL A 281 15.36 -8.90 -6.77
CA VAL A 281 15.71 -10.10 -6.02
C VAL A 281 16.38 -11.12 -6.93
N ASN A 282 17.34 -11.85 -6.36
CA ASN A 282 18.11 -12.85 -7.11
C ASN A 282 17.34 -14.17 -7.28
N ALA A 283 17.88 -15.05 -8.14
CA ALA A 283 17.25 -16.31 -8.47
C ALA A 283 17.17 -17.28 -7.28
N ASP A 284 18.13 -17.24 -6.39
CA ASP A 284 18.15 -18.10 -5.19
C ASP A 284 17.00 -17.73 -4.23
N TYR A 285 16.77 -16.44 -4.05
CA TYR A 285 15.63 -15.96 -3.26
C TYR A 285 14.29 -16.39 -3.86
N VAL A 286 14.12 -16.22 -5.17
CA VAL A 286 12.91 -16.64 -5.89
C VAL A 286 12.69 -18.15 -5.78
N GLU A 287 13.73 -18.96 -5.92
CA GLU A 287 13.64 -20.41 -5.76
C GLU A 287 13.22 -20.78 -4.33
N GLN A 288 13.80 -20.12 -3.33
CA GLN A 288 13.49 -20.39 -1.92
C GLN A 288 12.02 -20.02 -1.59
N VAL A 289 11.58 -18.83 -1.99
CA VAL A 289 10.22 -18.33 -1.67
C VAL A 289 9.15 -19.14 -2.39
N THR A 290 9.43 -19.60 -3.60
CA THR A 290 8.49 -20.43 -4.38
C THR A 290 8.54 -21.92 -4.04
N GLY A 291 9.35 -22.31 -3.04
CA GLY A 291 9.54 -23.72 -2.68
C GLY A 291 10.11 -24.57 -3.81
N GLY A 292 11.01 -24.00 -4.61
CA GLY A 292 11.66 -24.67 -5.73
C GLY A 292 10.83 -24.73 -7.03
N LYS A 293 9.65 -24.11 -7.06
CA LYS A 293 8.77 -24.11 -8.25
C LYS A 293 9.32 -23.24 -9.38
N VAL A 294 10.00 -22.15 -9.05
CA VAL A 294 10.61 -21.23 -10.02
C VAL A 294 12.10 -21.24 -9.80
N LYS A 295 12.87 -21.53 -10.86
CA LYS A 295 14.33 -21.62 -10.83
C LYS A 295 14.96 -20.75 -11.90
N GLY A 296 16.12 -20.16 -11.58
CA GLY A 296 16.92 -19.40 -12.53
C GLY A 296 16.31 -18.08 -12.98
N LYS A 297 15.27 -17.57 -12.29
CA LYS A 297 14.62 -16.32 -12.60
C LYS A 297 14.82 -15.30 -11.48
N THR A 298 15.23 -14.11 -11.86
CA THR A 298 15.22 -12.93 -10.98
C THR A 298 13.88 -12.24 -11.05
N GLY A 299 13.48 -11.54 -9.98
CA GLY A 299 12.25 -10.75 -9.96
C GLY A 299 12.54 -9.31 -9.56
N SER A 300 11.64 -8.41 -9.89
CA SER A 300 11.79 -7.00 -9.50
C SER A 300 10.46 -6.35 -9.16
N LEU A 301 10.54 -5.36 -8.27
CA LEU A 301 9.48 -4.41 -7.99
C LEU A 301 10.08 -3.01 -8.07
N THR A 302 9.70 -2.26 -9.09
CA THR A 302 10.13 -0.88 -9.32
C THR A 302 9.06 0.06 -8.76
N ALA A 303 9.46 1.07 -7.99
CA ALA A 303 8.52 2.01 -7.38
C ALA A 303 8.67 3.42 -7.97
N LEU A 304 7.54 4.02 -8.31
CA LEU A 304 7.40 5.42 -8.69
C LEU A 304 6.52 6.13 -7.66
N PRO A 305 7.08 6.52 -6.51
CA PRO A 305 6.35 7.30 -5.52
C PRO A 305 6.16 8.73 -6.01
N ILE A 306 4.96 9.27 -5.78
CA ILE A 306 4.62 10.66 -6.09
C ILE A 306 4.55 11.44 -4.79
N ILE A 307 5.19 12.61 -4.78
CA ILE A 307 5.14 13.58 -3.69
C ILE A 307 4.64 14.92 -4.24
N GLU A 308 3.71 15.52 -3.55
CA GLU A 308 3.21 16.87 -3.85
C GLU A 308 3.97 17.90 -3.00
N THR A 309 4.50 18.93 -3.67
CA THR A 309 5.10 20.09 -3.02
C THR A 309 4.15 21.29 -3.02
N GLN A 310 4.41 22.26 -2.17
CA GLN A 310 3.72 23.55 -2.11
C GLN A 310 4.70 24.64 -2.56
N ALA A 311 4.40 25.33 -3.66
CA ALA A 311 5.24 26.39 -4.22
C ALA A 311 6.72 26.00 -4.42
N GLY A 312 6.96 24.75 -4.82
CA GLY A 312 8.31 24.22 -5.03
C GLY A 312 9.12 23.95 -3.78
N ASP A 313 8.51 24.03 -2.58
CA ASP A 313 9.20 23.84 -1.32
C ASP A 313 9.52 22.36 -1.07
N VAL A 314 10.77 21.97 -1.37
CA VAL A 314 11.32 20.64 -1.07
C VAL A 314 11.86 20.51 0.35
N SER A 315 11.90 21.62 1.11
CA SER A 315 12.36 21.64 2.51
C SER A 315 11.24 21.31 3.51
N ALA A 316 10.00 21.20 3.06
CA ALA A 316 8.88 20.72 3.87
C ALA A 316 9.13 19.31 4.40
N PHE A 317 8.43 18.94 5.48
CA PHE A 317 8.78 17.73 6.24
C PHE A 317 8.64 16.44 5.41
N VAL A 318 7.53 16.27 4.71
CA VAL A 318 7.31 15.04 3.91
C VAL A 318 8.27 14.95 2.71
N PRO A 319 8.44 15.98 1.86
CA PRO A 319 9.45 15.92 0.81
C PRO A 319 10.85 15.59 1.32
N THR A 320 11.31 16.27 2.38
CA THR A 320 12.63 16.03 2.97
C THR A 320 12.85 14.58 3.41
N ASN A 321 11.79 13.92 3.90
CA ASN A 321 11.89 12.54 4.37
C ASN A 321 11.86 11.51 3.23
N VAL A 322 11.31 11.85 2.06
CA VAL A 322 11.18 10.93 0.93
C VAL A 322 12.33 11.07 -0.06
N ILE A 323 12.86 12.29 -0.26
CA ILE A 323 14.05 12.54 -1.07
C ILE A 323 15.27 11.82 -0.49
#